data_9623acced4d122dad771a46435db0925
#
_entry.id   9623acced4d122dad771a46435db0925
#
_cell.length_a   1.000
_cell.length_b   1.000
_cell.length_c   1.000
_cell.angle_alpha   90.00
_cell.angle_beta   90.00
_cell.angle_gamma   90.00
#
_symmetry.space_group_name_H-M   'P 1'
#
loop_
_entity.id
_entity.type
_entity.pdbx_description
1 polymer ?
#
loop_
_entity_poly.entity_id
_entity_poly.type
_entity_poly.pdbx_seq_one_letter_code
_entity_poly.pdbx_strand_id
1 'polypeptide(L)' 'GVIQSQRGKGIARQLMALITDWAKQQGSIAMMLEVKVDNTEAIGLYESLGYAKLNTRKDYFGAGLDALVMRLELS' A
#
# COMPACT_ATOMS: atom_id res chain seq x y z
N GLY A 1 13.19 17.80 -6.54
CA GLY A 1 12.86 17.68 -6.25
C GLY A 1 12.47 17.71 -5.45
N VAL A 2 12.72 17.74 -5.30
CA VAL A 2 12.45 17.84 -4.59
C VAL A 2 11.58 17.48 -4.17
N ILE A 3 11.46 16.75 -4.46
CA ILE A 3 10.47 16.31 -4.12
C ILE A 3 10.38 16.16 -2.83
N GLN A 4 9.66 16.76 -2.26
CA GLN A 4 9.53 16.67 -0.95
C GLN A 4 8.71 15.50 -0.66
N SER A 5 9.06 14.81 0.39
CA SER A 5 8.35 13.61 0.78
C SER A 5 6.89 13.92 1.08
N GLN A 6 6.60 15.09 1.57
CA GLN A 6 5.21 15.46 1.82
C GLN A 6 4.42 15.54 0.54
N ARG A 7 5.02 16.11 -0.50
CA ARG A 7 4.36 16.13 -1.79
C ARG A 7 4.18 14.73 -2.30
N GLY A 8 5.20 13.90 -2.13
CA GLY A 8 5.10 12.53 -2.57
C GLY A 8 3.94 11.82 -1.91
N LYS A 9 3.73 12.05 -0.62
CA LYS A 9 2.61 11.43 0.09
C LYS A 9 1.28 11.89 -0.45
N GLY A 10 1.14 13.17 -0.76
CA GLY A 10 -0.10 13.70 -1.31
C GLY A 10 -0.41 13.11 -2.66
N ILE A 11 0.60 13.00 -3.52
CA ILE A 11 0.43 12.40 -4.84
C ILE A 11 0.10 10.93 -4.73
N ALA A 12 0.79 10.21 -3.85
CA ALA A 12 0.55 8.79 -3.66
C ALA A 12 -0.88 8.55 -3.18
N ARG A 13 -1.36 9.37 -2.26
CA ARG A 13 -2.71 9.24 -1.76
C ARG A 13 -3.73 9.45 -2.87
N GLN A 14 -3.52 10.43 -3.72
CA GLN A 14 -4.42 10.70 -4.84
C GLN A 14 -4.41 9.55 -5.84
N LEU A 15 -3.23 9.01 -6.15
CA LEU A 15 -3.12 7.89 -7.06
C LEU A 15 -3.82 6.66 -6.51
N MET A 16 -3.64 6.39 -5.23
CA MET A 16 -4.28 5.24 -4.61
C MET A 16 -5.80 5.38 -4.63
N ALA A 17 -6.30 6.60 -4.43
CA ALA A 17 -7.74 6.83 -4.49
C ALA A 17 -8.28 6.55 -5.89
N LEU A 18 -7.58 6.99 -6.92
CA LEU A 18 -8.00 6.76 -8.30
C LEU A 18 -7.96 5.27 -8.65
N ILE A 19 -6.90 4.58 -8.24
CA ILE A 19 -6.77 3.15 -8.49
C ILE A 19 -7.86 2.38 -7.76
N THR A 20 -8.17 2.79 -6.53
CA THR A 20 -9.20 2.15 -5.74
C THR A 20 -10.57 2.29 -6.40
N ASP A 21 -10.88 3.50 -6.87
CA ASP A 21 -12.14 3.72 -7.57
C ASP A 21 -12.23 2.89 -8.84
N TRP A 22 -11.13 2.84 -9.59
CA TRP A 22 -11.09 2.05 -10.81
C TRP A 22 -11.31 0.56 -10.50
N ALA A 23 -10.65 0.05 -9.47
CA ALA A 23 -10.79 -1.35 -9.08
C ALA A 23 -12.23 -1.67 -8.68
N LYS A 24 -12.88 -0.76 -7.97
CA LYS A 24 -14.28 -0.96 -7.60
C LYS A 24 -15.16 -1.04 -8.83
N GLN A 25 -14.91 -0.19 -9.81
CA GLN A 25 -15.68 -0.20 -11.06
C GLN A 25 -15.48 -1.48 -11.83
N GLN A 26 -14.32 -2.11 -11.69
CA GLN A 26 -14.04 -3.39 -12.35
C GLN A 26 -14.64 -4.57 -11.58
N GLY A 27 -15.27 -4.34 -10.46
CA GLY A 27 -15.86 -5.41 -9.67
C GLY A 27 -14.91 -6.10 -8.72
N SER A 28 -13.75 -5.52 -8.48
CA SER A 28 -12.80 -6.11 -7.53
C SER A 28 -13.36 -6.04 -6.11
N ILE A 29 -13.12 -7.10 -5.35
CA ILE A 29 -13.61 -7.16 -3.97
C ILE A 29 -12.56 -6.67 -2.97
N ALA A 30 -11.31 -6.62 -3.37
CA ALA A 30 -10.23 -6.19 -2.48
C ALA A 30 -9.02 -5.78 -3.29
N MET A 31 -8.15 -4.99 -2.67
CA MET A 31 -6.84 -4.68 -3.21
C MET A 31 -5.79 -5.17 -2.23
N MET A 32 -4.71 -5.72 -2.74
CA MET A 32 -3.61 -6.21 -1.91
C MET A 32 -2.31 -5.62 -2.41
N LEU A 33 -1.37 -5.46 -1.49
CA LEU A 33 -0.05 -4.96 -1.82
C LEU A 33 0.99 -5.58 -0.90
N GLU A 34 2.24 -5.53 -1.31
CA GLU A 34 3.38 -5.93 -0.49
C GLU A 34 4.27 -4.72 -0.27
N VAL A 35 4.70 -4.52 0.96
CA VAL A 35 5.58 -3.42 1.31
C VAL A 35 6.65 -3.95 2.24
N LYS A 36 7.88 -3.40 2.16
CA LYS A 36 8.95 -3.85 3.07
C LYS A 36 8.55 -3.59 4.51
N VAL A 37 8.81 -4.57 5.37
CA VAL A 37 8.36 -4.50 6.76
C VAL A 37 8.97 -3.33 7.52
N ASP A 38 10.13 -2.83 7.09
CA ASP A 38 10.78 -1.72 7.75
C ASP A 38 10.42 -0.36 7.14
N ASN A 39 9.59 -0.35 6.11
CA ASN A 39 9.15 0.89 5.50
C ASN A 39 7.94 1.43 6.25
N THR A 40 8.20 1.97 7.45
CA THR A 40 7.13 2.41 8.34
C THR A 40 6.33 3.55 7.76
N GLU A 41 6.96 4.39 6.93
CA GLU A 41 6.27 5.51 6.32
C GLU A 41 5.22 5.03 5.33
N ALA A 42 5.58 4.08 4.48
CA ALA A 42 4.63 3.53 3.52
C ALA A 42 3.51 2.77 4.23
N ILE A 43 3.88 1.98 5.25
CA ILE A 43 2.87 1.22 6.00
C ILE A 43 1.87 2.18 6.63
N GLY A 44 2.35 3.28 7.22
CA GLY A 44 1.46 4.28 7.80
C GLY A 44 0.54 4.90 6.78
N LEU A 45 1.05 5.16 5.57
CA LEU A 45 0.22 5.69 4.50
C LEU A 45 -0.90 4.72 4.13
N TYR A 46 -0.55 3.45 3.93
CA TYR A 46 -1.56 2.46 3.54
C TYR A 46 -2.57 2.24 4.65
N GLU A 47 -2.13 2.23 5.92
CA GLU A 47 -3.07 2.10 7.02
C GLU A 47 -4.04 3.27 7.05
N SER A 48 -3.56 4.48 6.77
CA SER A 48 -4.42 5.65 6.75
C SER A 48 -5.44 5.59 5.60
N LEU A 49 -5.17 4.78 4.59
CA LEU A 49 -6.09 4.57 3.47
C LEU A 49 -7.05 3.41 3.70
N GLY A 50 -6.94 2.74 4.83
CA GLY A 50 -7.84 1.66 5.17
C GLY A 50 -7.28 0.26 5.00
N TYR A 51 -6.04 0.14 4.59
CA TYR A 51 -5.42 -1.17 4.43
C TYR A 51 -5.15 -1.78 5.80
N ALA A 52 -5.36 -3.07 5.92
CA ALA A 52 -5.06 -3.83 7.14
C ALA A 52 -3.92 -4.80 6.87
N LYS A 53 -3.15 -5.08 7.91
CA LYS A 53 -2.06 -6.04 7.81
C LYS A 53 -2.65 -7.44 7.70
N LEU A 54 -2.20 -8.20 6.73
CA LEU A 54 -2.70 -9.55 6.50
C LEU A 54 -1.72 -10.60 6.96
N ASN A 55 -0.49 -10.57 6.43
CA ASN A 55 0.57 -11.49 6.85
C ASN A 55 1.90 -10.96 6.38
N THR A 56 2.97 -11.71 6.67
CA THR A 56 4.32 -11.34 6.27
C THR A 56 4.87 -12.42 5.34
N ARG A 57 5.53 -12.00 4.26
CA ARG A 57 6.19 -12.91 3.34
C ARG A 57 7.69 -12.79 3.53
N LYS A 58 8.29 -13.85 4.04
CA LYS A 58 9.70 -13.82 4.37
C LYS A 58 10.54 -13.79 3.10
N ASP A 59 11.58 -12.94 3.12
CA ASP A 59 12.55 -12.83 2.02
C ASP A 59 11.91 -12.50 0.67
N TYR A 60 10.77 -11.85 0.68
CA TYR A 60 10.03 -11.55 -0.54
C TYR A 60 10.83 -10.65 -1.48
N PHE A 61 11.49 -9.62 -0.94
CA PHE A 61 12.29 -8.69 -1.74
C PHE A 61 13.75 -9.11 -1.84
N GLY A 62 14.14 -10.21 -1.18
CA GLY A 62 15.49 -10.69 -1.15
C GLY A 62 15.83 -11.26 0.21
N ALA A 63 17.00 -11.83 0.35
CA ALA A 63 17.41 -12.45 1.61
C ALA A 63 17.37 -11.43 2.74
N GLY A 64 16.61 -11.71 3.79
CA GLY A 64 16.46 -10.82 4.92
C GLY A 64 15.56 -9.62 4.66
N LEU A 65 14.91 -9.54 3.50
CA LEU A 65 14.07 -8.41 3.14
C LEU A 65 12.62 -8.87 3.07
N ASP A 66 11.96 -8.88 4.21
CA ASP A 66 10.60 -9.40 4.32
C ASP A 66 9.59 -8.36 3.82
N ALA A 67 8.46 -8.87 3.35
CA ALA A 67 7.35 -8.03 2.92
C ALA A 67 6.17 -8.19 3.86
N LEU A 68 5.52 -7.07 4.13
CA LEU A 68 4.23 -7.08 4.82
C LEU A 68 3.14 -7.04 3.76
N VAL A 69 2.23 -8.00 3.80
CA VAL A 69 1.10 -8.02 2.88
C VAL A 69 -0.05 -7.26 3.52
N MET A 70 -0.61 -6.33 2.79
CA MET A 70 -1.71 -5.51 3.28
C MET A 70 -2.90 -5.63 2.34
N ARG A 71 -4.10 -5.51 2.88
CA ARG A 71 -5.33 -5.71 2.13
C ARG A 71 -6.34 -4.61 2.44
N LEU A 72 -7.00 -4.13 1.40
CA LEU A 72 -8.09 -3.18 1.51
C LEU A 72 -9.35 -3.81 0.96
N GLU A 73 -10.40 -3.88 1.78
CA GLU A 73 -11.69 -4.40 1.32
C GLU A 73 -12.38 -3.35 0.48
N LEU A 74 -12.92 -3.75 -0.67
CA LEU A 74 -13.62 -2.85 -1.58
C LEU A 74 -15.13 -3.08 -1.60
N SER A 75 -15.57 -4.22 -1.12
CA SER A 75 -17.01 -4.51 -1.11
C SER A 75 -17.43 -5.19 0.18
#